data_f26457cc7b428e95f431de1d60c53bbc
#
_entry.id   f26457cc7b428e95f431de1d60c53bbc
#
_cell.length_a   1.000
_cell.length_b   1.000
_cell.length_c   1.000
_cell.angle_alpha   90.00
_cell.angle_beta   90.00
_cell.angle_gamma   90.00
#
_symmetry.space_group_name_H-M   'P 1'
#
loop_
_entity.id
_entity.type
_entity.pdbx_description
1 polymer ?
#
loop_
_entity_poly.entity_id
_entity_poly.type
_entity_poly.pdbx_seq_one_letter_code
_entity_poly.pdbx_strand_id
1 'polypeptide(L)'
;MEITSKRDIFGMIFFALSVIMLGYMFLTPLNHYILHVDEYFTISVLTLPLGDIVNITSWDVHPPLYYILGKIAVKIAEAIGIDSMQGLRILSTIPYILILAISATKIRKDYGLLSAGLFTFSLAVMSEFFAHFLIARMYSWAILFIIIAFISFTEIIKNNDKKAWIILTVFSVLCAYTHYFAAISVVCLYIILLVYIMKFEKDKLKMWIMSIAGAAILYIPWIPPLIRQMTQVRAAYWIRQVNPDLFIKSLGYIAYANDAVIGLIAIAVIIGILYIYKKESANEDEKERFLILSGVRVYIGTILLAVILSVVFRPILMPRYLLPATAVMWLAISIILGKIKNRKMFMISAAMIALLLVIGITTTISTNDYLYNSGVHQKEVLDNITNDPNSTLIINNQNMIMYFLSYANQSDTYVLNVNHVFGENMDRLHKFYDFNTFNGRDIDKLIANKTGKNIYIISWSDPVLNTTTEKIDAWAGVTISRVNTTNATSVSRWKH
;
A
#
# COMPACT_ATOMS: atom_id res chain seq x y z
N MET A 1 -20.52 4.90 31.24
CA MET A 1 -19.12 4.44 31.04
C MET A 1 -18.27 5.24 31.99
N GLU A 2 -17.92 4.71 33.15
CA GLU A 2 -17.03 5.42 34.09
C GLU A 2 -15.63 5.50 33.50
N ILE A 3 -15.11 6.73 33.40
CA ILE A 3 -13.74 7.00 33.03
C ILE A 3 -12.91 6.86 34.29
N THR A 4 -12.30 5.70 34.47
CA THR A 4 -11.67 5.30 35.73
C THR A 4 -10.24 5.80 35.90
N SER A 5 -9.59 6.32 34.83
CA SER A 5 -8.22 6.80 34.94
C SER A 5 -7.90 7.96 33.98
N LYS A 6 -6.86 8.76 34.31
CA LYS A 6 -6.32 9.76 33.39
C LYS A 6 -5.86 9.16 32.04
N ARG A 7 -5.46 7.89 32.04
CA ARG A 7 -5.07 7.16 30.82
C ARG A 7 -6.24 6.92 29.88
N ASP A 8 -7.44 6.66 30.42
CA ASP A 8 -8.66 6.49 29.62
C ASP A 8 -9.05 7.79 28.92
N ILE A 9 -8.81 8.95 29.57
CA ILE A 9 -9.04 10.26 28.95
C ILE A 9 -8.14 10.42 27.71
N PHE A 10 -6.84 10.12 27.80
CA PHE A 10 -5.94 10.16 26.65
C PHE A 10 -6.38 9.19 25.56
N GLY A 11 -6.78 7.98 25.93
CA GLY A 11 -7.31 7.00 25.00
C GLY A 11 -8.55 7.50 24.26
N MET A 12 -9.48 8.18 24.94
CA MET A 12 -10.64 8.80 24.29
C MET A 12 -10.25 9.93 23.36
N ILE A 13 -9.32 10.79 23.78
CA ILE A 13 -8.82 11.89 22.94
C ILE A 13 -8.22 11.32 21.65
N PHE A 14 -7.31 10.36 21.74
CA PHE A 14 -6.71 9.73 20.58
C PHE A 14 -7.75 9.07 19.67
N PHE A 15 -8.74 8.38 20.26
CA PHE A 15 -9.80 7.76 19.47
C PHE A 15 -10.68 8.81 18.77
N ALA A 16 -11.06 9.88 19.46
CA ALA A 16 -11.80 10.98 18.87
C ALA A 16 -11.01 11.65 17.73
N LEU A 17 -9.72 11.90 17.92
CA LEU A 17 -8.84 12.43 16.87
C LEU A 17 -8.76 11.47 15.68
N SER A 18 -8.76 10.16 15.91
CA SER A 18 -8.80 9.16 14.82
C SER A 18 -10.08 9.27 13.98
N VAL A 19 -11.22 9.53 14.62
CA VAL A 19 -12.50 9.75 13.92
C VAL A 19 -12.50 11.09 13.17
N ILE A 20 -11.91 12.14 13.75
CA ILE A 20 -11.74 13.44 13.08
C ILE A 20 -10.86 13.27 11.83
N MET A 21 -9.76 12.51 11.92
CA MET A 21 -8.90 12.22 10.76
C MET A 21 -9.63 11.42 9.69
N LEU A 22 -10.51 10.48 10.05
CA LEU A 22 -11.38 9.81 9.09
C LEU A 22 -12.31 10.80 8.38
N GLY A 23 -12.93 11.74 9.13
CA GLY A 23 -13.72 12.82 8.54
C GLY A 23 -12.91 13.68 7.56
N TYR A 24 -11.67 14.02 7.92
CA TYR A 24 -10.75 14.74 7.04
C TYR A 24 -10.43 13.95 5.77
N MET A 25 -10.20 12.63 5.84
CA MET A 25 -10.01 11.77 4.66
C MET A 25 -11.18 11.85 3.69
N PHE A 26 -12.43 11.87 4.20
CA PHE A 26 -13.62 11.94 3.36
C PHE A 26 -13.89 13.33 2.80
N LEU A 27 -13.58 14.39 3.52
CA LEU A 27 -13.96 15.76 3.12
C LEU A 27 -12.97 16.40 2.13
N THR A 28 -11.70 15.99 2.15
CA THR A 28 -10.66 16.68 1.39
C THR A 28 -9.94 15.83 0.35
N PRO A 29 -9.28 14.70 0.67
CA PRO A 29 -8.41 14.05 -0.30
C PRO A 29 -9.13 13.13 -1.29
N LEU A 30 -10.30 12.60 -0.98
CA LEU A 30 -10.98 11.60 -1.83
C LEU A 30 -11.24 12.10 -3.26
N ASN A 31 -11.48 13.39 -3.43
CA ASN A 31 -11.89 13.96 -4.71
C ASN A 31 -10.74 14.55 -5.54
N HIS A 32 -9.61 14.89 -4.91
CA HIS A 32 -8.58 15.71 -5.53
C HIS A 32 -7.14 15.21 -5.30
N TYR A 33 -6.99 13.99 -4.81
CA TYR A 33 -5.67 13.43 -4.59
C TYR A 33 -4.99 13.11 -5.93
N ILE A 34 -3.71 13.45 -6.08
CA ILE A 34 -2.95 13.11 -7.27
C ILE A 34 -3.00 11.59 -7.51
N LEU A 35 -3.21 11.19 -8.75
CA LEU A 35 -3.17 9.78 -9.10
C LEU A 35 -1.74 9.27 -9.01
N HIS A 36 -1.54 8.24 -8.19
CA HIS A 36 -0.28 7.52 -8.14
C HIS A 36 -0.15 6.60 -9.38
N VAL A 37 1.09 6.37 -9.84
CA VAL A 37 1.36 5.48 -10.99
C VAL A 37 0.66 4.12 -10.86
N ASP A 38 0.65 3.56 -9.65
CA ASP A 38 0.01 2.28 -9.38
C ASP A 38 -1.54 2.34 -9.47
N GLU A 39 -2.17 3.52 -9.29
CA GLU A 39 -3.62 3.70 -9.45
C GLU A 39 -4.03 3.69 -10.91
N TYR A 40 -3.18 4.20 -11.82
CA TYR A 40 -3.39 4.09 -13.26
C TYR A 40 -3.53 2.64 -13.70
N PHE A 41 -2.62 1.79 -13.24
CA PHE A 41 -2.72 0.35 -13.48
C PHE A 41 -4.02 -0.22 -12.92
N THR A 42 -4.34 0.11 -11.67
CA THR A 42 -5.55 -0.41 -11.00
C THR A 42 -6.81 -0.07 -11.78
N ILE A 43 -7.06 1.22 -12.08
CA ILE A 43 -8.29 1.62 -12.76
C ILE A 43 -8.40 1.00 -14.15
N SER A 44 -7.30 0.95 -14.89
CA SER A 44 -7.27 0.37 -16.23
C SER A 44 -7.61 -1.12 -16.24
N VAL A 45 -7.04 -1.89 -15.31
CA VAL A 45 -7.36 -3.33 -15.18
C VAL A 45 -8.83 -3.54 -14.84
N LEU A 46 -9.42 -2.65 -14.03
CA LEU A 46 -10.81 -2.78 -13.60
C LEU A 46 -11.85 -2.44 -14.67
N THR A 47 -11.47 -1.86 -15.79
CA THR A 47 -12.38 -1.74 -16.97
C THR A 47 -12.70 -3.09 -17.58
N LEU A 48 -11.83 -4.07 -17.42
CA LEU A 48 -11.90 -5.38 -18.08
C LEU A 48 -12.89 -6.35 -17.40
N PRO A 49 -13.30 -7.43 -18.06
CA PRO A 49 -14.05 -8.53 -17.45
C PRO A 49 -13.27 -9.22 -16.33
N LEU A 50 -13.95 -9.81 -15.35
CA LEU A 50 -13.35 -10.39 -14.15
C LEU A 50 -12.29 -11.47 -14.46
N GLY A 51 -12.55 -12.33 -15.47
CA GLY A 51 -11.58 -13.35 -15.89
C GLY A 51 -10.27 -12.76 -16.41
N ASP A 52 -10.37 -11.64 -17.15
CA ASP A 52 -9.20 -10.92 -17.67
C ASP A 52 -8.45 -10.21 -16.57
N ILE A 53 -9.14 -9.65 -15.57
CA ILE A 53 -8.53 -9.08 -14.38
C ILE A 53 -7.66 -10.11 -13.66
N VAL A 54 -8.19 -11.31 -13.40
CA VAL A 54 -7.45 -12.40 -12.74
C VAL A 54 -6.27 -12.85 -13.60
N ASN A 55 -6.46 -12.94 -14.92
CA ASN A 55 -5.36 -13.28 -15.83
C ASN A 55 -4.25 -12.24 -15.82
N ILE A 56 -4.57 -10.94 -15.97
CA ILE A 56 -3.57 -9.87 -15.98
C ILE A 56 -2.82 -9.81 -14.65
N THR A 57 -3.53 -9.87 -13.52
CA THR A 57 -2.89 -9.87 -12.20
C THR A 57 -2.01 -11.10 -11.98
N SER A 58 -2.28 -12.22 -12.66
CA SER A 58 -1.40 -13.40 -12.62
C SER A 58 -0.04 -13.18 -13.29
N TRP A 59 0.10 -12.15 -14.13
CA TRP A 59 1.34 -11.73 -14.78
C TRP A 59 1.97 -10.50 -14.14
N ASP A 60 1.21 -9.77 -13.31
CA ASP A 60 1.70 -8.67 -12.48
C ASP A 60 2.41 -9.20 -11.22
N VAL A 61 2.84 -8.30 -10.35
CA VAL A 61 3.55 -8.61 -9.10
C VAL A 61 2.63 -8.66 -7.87
N HIS A 62 1.32 -8.54 -8.05
CA HIS A 62 0.34 -8.49 -6.96
C HIS A 62 -0.75 -9.56 -7.11
N PRO A 63 -1.22 -10.15 -5.98
CA PRO A 63 -2.35 -11.08 -5.97
C PRO A 63 -3.70 -10.41 -6.32
N PRO A 64 -4.75 -11.18 -6.69
CA PRO A 64 -5.94 -10.67 -7.36
C PRO A 64 -7.02 -10.09 -6.45
N LEU A 65 -7.00 -10.33 -5.13
CA LEU A 65 -8.15 -10.08 -4.27
C LEU A 65 -8.60 -8.61 -4.27
N TYR A 66 -7.65 -7.67 -4.19
CA TYR A 66 -7.99 -6.25 -4.22
C TYR A 66 -8.67 -5.85 -5.53
N TYR A 67 -8.22 -6.37 -6.66
CA TYR A 67 -8.81 -6.07 -7.98
C TYR A 67 -10.21 -6.67 -8.12
N ILE A 68 -10.46 -7.85 -7.53
CA ILE A 68 -11.82 -8.43 -7.47
C ILE A 68 -12.76 -7.52 -6.66
N LEU A 69 -12.33 -7.08 -5.47
CA LEU A 69 -13.08 -6.12 -4.65
C LEU A 69 -13.26 -4.79 -5.37
N GLY A 70 -12.21 -4.31 -6.04
CA GLY A 70 -12.22 -3.08 -6.82
C GLY A 70 -13.24 -3.13 -7.96
N LYS A 71 -13.35 -4.25 -8.68
CA LYS A 71 -14.37 -4.42 -9.74
C LYS A 71 -15.79 -4.30 -9.20
N ILE A 72 -16.04 -4.84 -8.01
CA ILE A 72 -17.34 -4.71 -7.34
C ILE A 72 -17.57 -3.24 -6.94
N ALA A 73 -16.57 -2.59 -6.35
CA ALA A 73 -16.68 -1.19 -5.94
C ALA A 73 -16.92 -0.24 -7.11
N VAL A 74 -16.23 -0.42 -8.23
CA VAL A 74 -16.44 0.35 -9.47
C VAL A 74 -17.88 0.18 -9.96
N LYS A 75 -18.39 -1.05 -10.06
CA LYS A 75 -19.78 -1.29 -10.48
C LYS A 75 -20.82 -0.64 -9.55
N ILE A 76 -20.56 -0.66 -8.24
CA ILE A 76 -21.44 0.01 -7.27
C ILE A 76 -21.38 1.54 -7.48
N ALA A 77 -20.17 2.10 -7.60
CA ALA A 77 -19.97 3.53 -7.81
C ALA A 77 -20.70 4.02 -9.08
N GLU A 78 -20.51 3.32 -10.19
CA GLU A 78 -21.20 3.60 -11.46
C GLU A 78 -22.73 3.56 -11.32
N ALA A 79 -23.26 2.55 -10.60
CA ALA A 79 -24.70 2.37 -10.39
C ALA A 79 -25.33 3.50 -9.56
N ILE A 80 -24.57 4.15 -8.69
CA ILE A 80 -25.03 5.27 -7.84
C ILE A 80 -24.54 6.65 -8.31
N GLY A 81 -23.90 6.72 -9.49
CA GLY A 81 -23.45 7.98 -10.10
C GLY A 81 -22.20 8.59 -9.45
N ILE A 82 -21.37 7.77 -8.77
CA ILE A 82 -20.09 8.19 -8.20
C ILE A 82 -18.98 7.82 -9.18
N ASP A 83 -17.98 8.68 -9.32
CA ASP A 83 -16.80 8.42 -10.13
C ASP A 83 -16.08 7.13 -9.69
N SER A 84 -15.63 6.32 -10.65
CA SER A 84 -15.03 5.01 -10.42
C SER A 84 -13.78 5.10 -9.53
N MET A 85 -12.94 6.13 -9.68
CA MET A 85 -11.76 6.33 -8.84
C MET A 85 -12.14 6.71 -7.41
N GLN A 86 -13.15 7.54 -7.24
CA GLN A 86 -13.71 7.84 -5.91
C GLN A 86 -14.25 6.57 -5.25
N GLY A 87 -14.96 5.73 -5.98
CA GLY A 87 -15.44 4.44 -5.51
C GLY A 87 -14.30 3.54 -5.01
N LEU A 88 -13.18 3.50 -5.73
CA LEU A 88 -11.98 2.73 -5.34
C LEU A 88 -11.30 3.31 -4.10
N ARG A 89 -11.23 4.62 -3.96
CA ARG A 89 -10.67 5.28 -2.78
C ARG A 89 -11.53 5.07 -1.55
N ILE A 90 -12.86 5.12 -1.71
CA ILE A 90 -13.80 4.73 -0.64
C ILE A 90 -13.55 3.26 -0.25
N LEU A 91 -13.43 2.34 -1.21
CA LEU A 91 -13.08 0.95 -0.93
C LEU A 91 -11.78 0.84 -0.10
N SER A 92 -10.76 1.63 -0.42
CA SER A 92 -9.49 1.63 0.31
C SER A 92 -9.60 2.25 1.72
N THR A 93 -10.60 3.10 1.98
CA THR A 93 -10.86 3.71 3.30
C THR A 93 -11.67 2.80 4.23
N ILE A 94 -12.49 1.89 3.68
CA ILE A 94 -13.30 0.93 4.47
C ILE A 94 -12.48 0.16 5.52
N PRO A 95 -11.28 -0.37 5.23
CA PRO A 95 -10.47 -1.05 6.22
C PRO A 95 -10.15 -0.21 7.46
N TYR A 96 -9.92 1.09 7.31
CA TYR A 96 -9.67 1.96 8.47
C TYR A 96 -10.93 2.11 9.36
N ILE A 97 -12.12 2.22 8.75
CA ILE A 97 -13.41 2.23 9.49
C ILE A 97 -13.57 0.92 10.27
N LEU A 98 -13.27 -0.22 9.66
CA LEU A 98 -13.36 -1.52 10.33
C LEU A 98 -12.31 -1.66 11.44
N ILE A 99 -11.11 -1.12 11.28
CA ILE A 99 -10.08 -1.07 12.32
C ILE A 99 -10.54 -0.20 13.50
N LEU A 100 -11.19 0.94 13.26
CA LEU A 100 -11.80 1.76 14.31
C LEU A 100 -12.86 0.95 15.09
N ALA A 101 -13.76 0.25 14.39
CA ALA A 101 -14.77 -0.58 15.01
C ALA A 101 -14.16 -1.73 15.84
N ILE A 102 -13.15 -2.42 15.32
CA ILE A 102 -12.40 -3.47 16.04
C ILE A 102 -11.71 -2.89 17.27
N SER A 103 -11.13 -1.70 17.13
CA SER A 103 -10.44 -1.02 18.24
C SER A 103 -11.41 -0.57 19.34
N ALA A 104 -12.57 -0.02 18.97
CA ALA A 104 -13.59 0.39 19.91
C ALA A 104 -14.22 -0.79 20.69
N THR A 105 -14.16 -1.98 20.12
CA THR A 105 -14.77 -3.20 20.69
C THR A 105 -13.69 -4.12 21.26
N LYS A 106 -13.02 -4.89 20.42
CA LYS A 106 -12.11 -5.96 20.81
C LYS A 106 -10.81 -5.47 21.47
N ILE A 107 -10.11 -4.55 20.82
CA ILE A 107 -8.81 -4.07 21.36
C ILE A 107 -9.03 -3.31 22.67
N ARG A 108 -10.08 -2.49 22.75
CA ARG A 108 -10.44 -1.80 23.98
C ARG A 108 -10.79 -2.78 25.11
N LYS A 109 -11.56 -3.82 24.81
CA LYS A 109 -11.93 -4.85 25.81
C LYS A 109 -10.70 -5.57 26.36
N ASP A 110 -9.75 -5.92 25.50
CA ASP A 110 -8.63 -6.78 25.87
C ASP A 110 -7.42 -6.01 26.45
N TYR A 111 -7.22 -4.75 26.03
CA TYR A 111 -6.02 -3.97 26.31
C TYR A 111 -6.29 -2.55 26.81
N GLY A 112 -7.55 -2.15 26.95
CA GLY A 112 -7.95 -0.84 27.47
C GLY A 112 -8.04 0.25 26.39
N LEU A 113 -8.65 1.37 26.80
CA LEU A 113 -9.00 2.48 25.91
C LEU A 113 -7.75 3.23 25.40
N LEU A 114 -6.70 3.35 26.22
CA LEU A 114 -5.44 3.97 25.81
C LEU A 114 -4.81 3.22 24.63
N SER A 115 -4.74 1.89 24.72
CA SER A 115 -4.17 1.05 23.65
C SER A 115 -5.00 1.15 22.38
N ALA A 116 -6.32 1.11 22.48
CA ALA A 116 -7.22 1.22 21.34
C ALA A 116 -7.12 2.59 20.63
N GLY A 117 -7.16 3.69 21.41
CA GLY A 117 -7.09 5.04 20.86
C GLY A 117 -5.72 5.37 20.26
N LEU A 118 -4.63 5.04 20.99
CA LEU A 118 -3.28 5.28 20.49
C LEU A 118 -3.02 4.50 19.19
N PHE A 119 -3.44 3.25 19.13
CA PHE A 119 -3.26 2.42 17.93
C PHE A 119 -3.96 3.05 16.72
N THR A 120 -5.24 3.39 16.83
CA THR A 120 -5.99 3.97 15.71
C THR A 120 -5.45 5.33 15.31
N PHE A 121 -5.05 6.15 16.28
CA PHE A 121 -4.48 7.47 16.02
C PHE A 121 -3.12 7.37 15.32
N SER A 122 -2.27 6.43 15.73
CA SER A 122 -0.99 6.19 15.05
C SER A 122 -1.19 5.86 13.56
N LEU A 123 -2.17 5.00 13.24
CA LEU A 123 -2.50 4.69 11.85
C LEU A 123 -3.05 5.91 11.08
N ALA A 124 -3.74 6.83 11.74
CA ALA A 124 -4.32 8.01 11.10
C ALA A 124 -3.29 9.11 10.80
N VAL A 125 -2.24 9.22 11.61
CA VAL A 125 -1.30 10.34 11.52
C VAL A 125 0.04 9.99 10.90
N MET A 126 0.36 8.72 10.71
CA MET A 126 1.54 8.34 9.94
C MET A 126 1.24 8.47 8.45
N SER A 127 1.99 9.31 7.74
CA SER A 127 1.72 9.71 6.35
C SER A 127 1.56 8.54 5.39
N GLU A 128 2.34 7.48 5.55
CA GLU A 128 2.25 6.29 4.73
C GLU A 128 0.96 5.51 4.97
N PHE A 129 0.49 5.38 6.22
CA PHE A 129 -0.80 4.76 6.49
C PHE A 129 -1.95 5.62 5.96
N PHE A 130 -1.90 6.94 6.25
CA PHE A 130 -2.89 7.88 5.77
C PHE A 130 -3.05 7.80 4.25
N ALA A 131 -1.95 7.92 3.51
CA ALA A 131 -1.94 7.84 2.05
C ALA A 131 -2.50 6.49 1.56
N HIS A 132 -2.08 5.37 2.16
CA HIS A 132 -2.49 4.04 1.71
C HIS A 132 -3.91 3.63 2.14
N PHE A 133 -4.57 4.38 3.01
CA PHE A 133 -6.02 4.29 3.23
C PHE A 133 -6.84 5.08 2.19
N LEU A 134 -6.19 5.91 1.37
CA LEU A 134 -6.83 6.69 0.33
C LEU A 134 -6.52 6.18 -1.08
N ILE A 135 -5.27 5.74 -1.32
CA ILE A 135 -4.83 5.26 -2.63
C ILE A 135 -5.58 3.98 -3.02
N ALA A 136 -6.03 3.91 -4.28
CA ALA A 136 -6.71 2.74 -4.85
C ALA A 136 -5.76 1.55 -5.02
N ARG A 137 -5.24 1.03 -3.89
CA ARG A 137 -4.30 -0.10 -3.81
C ARG A 137 -4.62 -1.01 -2.62
N MET A 138 -4.10 -2.20 -2.64
CA MET A 138 -4.41 -3.30 -1.72
C MET A 138 -3.92 -3.13 -0.28
N TYR A 139 -3.10 -2.13 0.03
CA TYR A 139 -2.40 -2.04 1.32
C TYR A 139 -3.34 -1.94 2.53
N SER A 140 -4.39 -1.13 2.43
CA SER A 140 -5.36 -0.95 3.52
C SER A 140 -6.07 -2.26 3.90
N TRP A 141 -6.44 -3.07 2.91
CA TRP A 141 -7.03 -4.39 3.13
C TRP A 141 -6.02 -5.38 3.71
N ALA A 142 -4.77 -5.33 3.27
CA ALA A 142 -3.69 -6.14 3.83
C ALA A 142 -3.45 -5.80 5.32
N ILE A 143 -3.51 -4.50 5.69
CA ILE A 143 -3.43 -4.02 7.07
C ILE A 143 -4.60 -4.58 7.90
N LEU A 144 -5.83 -4.47 7.43
CA LEU A 144 -7.00 -5.00 8.13
C LEU A 144 -6.88 -6.51 8.36
N PHE A 145 -6.53 -7.26 7.31
CA PHE A 145 -6.50 -8.72 7.38
C PHE A 145 -5.41 -9.22 8.33
N ILE A 146 -4.21 -8.63 8.32
CA ILE A 146 -3.15 -9.03 9.27
C ILE A 146 -3.50 -8.65 10.72
N ILE A 147 -4.21 -7.55 10.96
CA ILE A 147 -4.67 -7.17 12.29
C ILE A 147 -5.67 -8.22 12.81
N ILE A 148 -6.62 -8.65 11.97
CA ILE A 148 -7.60 -9.69 12.36
C ILE A 148 -6.88 -11.03 12.59
N ALA A 149 -5.92 -11.41 11.75
CA ALA A 149 -5.10 -12.60 11.95
C ALA A 149 -4.31 -12.52 13.27
N PHE A 150 -3.71 -11.35 13.59
CA PHE A 150 -2.99 -11.14 14.84
C PHE A 150 -3.92 -11.20 16.07
N ILE A 151 -5.12 -10.62 16.01
CA ILE A 151 -6.12 -10.73 17.07
C ILE A 151 -6.52 -12.20 17.27
N SER A 152 -6.72 -12.94 16.18
CA SER A 152 -7.05 -14.37 16.26
C SER A 152 -5.91 -15.19 16.89
N PHE A 153 -4.67 -14.88 16.57
CA PHE A 153 -3.48 -15.42 17.23
C PHE A 153 -3.52 -15.13 18.75
N THR A 154 -3.88 -13.91 19.16
CA THR A 154 -3.98 -13.58 20.59
C THR A 154 -5.09 -14.35 21.29
N GLU A 155 -6.24 -14.59 20.64
CA GLU A 155 -7.33 -15.40 21.16
C GLU A 155 -6.97 -16.88 21.32
N ILE A 156 -6.20 -17.44 20.39
CA ILE A 156 -5.70 -18.81 20.49
C ILE A 156 -4.82 -18.97 21.75
N ILE A 157 -3.98 -17.98 22.02
CA ILE A 157 -3.07 -18.00 23.19
C ILE A 157 -3.83 -17.79 24.49
N LYS A 158 -4.72 -16.77 24.55
CA LYS A 158 -5.42 -16.39 25.79
C LYS A 158 -6.55 -17.33 26.17
N ASN A 159 -7.38 -17.69 25.20
CA ASN A 159 -8.70 -18.26 25.46
C ASN A 159 -8.87 -19.66 24.89
N ASN A 160 -7.88 -20.21 24.20
CA ASN A 160 -7.96 -21.50 23.50
C ASN A 160 -9.19 -21.62 22.58
N ASP A 161 -9.58 -20.49 21.94
CA ASP A 161 -10.80 -20.42 21.14
C ASP A 161 -10.60 -21.19 19.80
N LYS A 162 -11.41 -22.24 19.60
CA LYS A 162 -11.40 -23.02 18.37
C LYS A 162 -11.82 -22.21 17.15
N LYS A 163 -12.72 -21.21 17.29
CA LYS A 163 -13.14 -20.33 16.20
C LYS A 163 -11.97 -19.44 15.75
N ALA A 164 -11.11 -19.05 16.68
CA ALA A 164 -9.94 -18.24 16.36
C ALA A 164 -8.97 -18.93 15.40
N TRP A 165 -8.88 -20.28 15.44
CA TRP A 165 -8.09 -21.03 14.46
C TRP A 165 -8.65 -20.91 13.04
N ILE A 166 -9.97 -20.98 12.88
CA ILE A 166 -10.64 -20.81 11.58
C ILE A 166 -10.43 -19.39 11.07
N ILE A 167 -10.63 -18.38 11.94
CA ILE A 167 -10.45 -16.97 11.59
C ILE A 167 -8.98 -16.72 11.20
N LEU A 168 -8.01 -17.23 11.98
CA LEU A 168 -6.59 -17.13 11.64
C LEU A 168 -6.32 -17.73 10.25
N THR A 169 -6.82 -18.94 9.96
CA THR A 169 -6.64 -19.59 8.65
C THR A 169 -7.22 -18.75 7.51
N VAL A 170 -8.47 -18.32 7.65
CA VAL A 170 -9.16 -17.53 6.60
C VAL A 170 -8.44 -16.22 6.34
N PHE A 171 -8.11 -15.46 7.39
CA PHE A 171 -7.45 -14.17 7.22
C PHE A 171 -6.00 -14.29 6.79
N SER A 172 -5.34 -15.41 7.07
CA SER A 172 -4.03 -15.74 6.50
C SER A 172 -4.09 -15.91 4.97
N VAL A 173 -5.12 -16.61 4.49
CA VAL A 173 -5.37 -16.77 3.06
C VAL A 173 -5.73 -15.43 2.41
N LEU A 174 -6.59 -14.62 3.05
CA LEU A 174 -6.93 -13.28 2.56
C LEU A 174 -5.69 -12.37 2.49
N CYS A 175 -4.79 -12.42 3.48
CA CYS A 175 -3.49 -11.73 3.41
C CYS A 175 -2.69 -12.16 2.18
N ALA A 176 -2.58 -13.49 1.94
CA ALA A 176 -1.80 -14.03 0.84
C ALA A 176 -2.39 -13.69 -0.54
N TYR A 177 -3.71 -13.62 -0.67
CA TYR A 177 -4.40 -13.18 -1.89
C TYR A 177 -4.45 -11.66 -2.06
N THR A 178 -4.02 -10.88 -1.05
CA THR A 178 -4.02 -9.41 -1.10
C THR A 178 -2.64 -8.84 -1.37
N HIS A 179 -1.61 -9.26 -0.59
CA HIS A 179 -0.26 -8.70 -0.69
C HIS A 179 0.79 -9.68 -0.17
N TYR A 180 1.88 -9.90 -0.92
CA TYR A 180 2.91 -10.89 -0.55
C TYR A 180 3.62 -10.57 0.77
N PHE A 181 3.82 -9.30 1.13
CA PHE A 181 4.39 -8.96 2.44
C PHE A 181 3.40 -9.19 3.60
N ALA A 182 2.11 -9.11 3.36
CA ALA A 182 1.14 -9.58 4.35
C ALA A 182 1.23 -11.11 4.53
N ALA A 183 1.43 -11.87 3.44
CA ALA A 183 1.70 -13.30 3.52
C ALA A 183 2.98 -13.60 4.31
N ILE A 184 4.09 -12.87 4.06
CA ILE A 184 5.34 -13.00 4.82
C ILE A 184 5.10 -12.73 6.31
N SER A 185 4.32 -11.68 6.64
CA SER A 185 3.98 -11.36 8.03
C SER A 185 3.16 -12.46 8.70
N VAL A 186 2.25 -13.09 7.96
CA VAL A 186 1.50 -14.26 8.42
C VAL A 186 2.41 -15.46 8.65
N VAL A 187 3.36 -15.73 7.75
CA VAL A 187 4.35 -16.80 7.97
C VAL A 187 5.13 -16.55 9.27
N CYS A 188 5.58 -15.32 9.52
CA CYS A 188 6.22 -14.95 10.78
C CYS A 188 5.28 -15.19 11.96
N LEU A 189 4.00 -14.86 11.84
CA LEU A 189 3.01 -15.08 12.89
C LEU A 189 2.84 -16.58 13.21
N TYR A 190 2.76 -17.45 12.21
CA TYR A 190 2.71 -18.91 12.40
C TYR A 190 3.99 -19.47 13.00
N ILE A 191 5.16 -18.96 12.65
CA ILE A 191 6.43 -19.35 13.26
C ILE A 191 6.44 -18.96 14.76
N ILE A 192 6.01 -17.76 15.10
CA ILE A 192 5.91 -17.28 16.48
C ILE A 192 4.90 -18.13 17.25
N LEU A 193 3.76 -18.47 16.66
CA LEU A 193 2.76 -19.35 17.26
C LEU A 193 3.32 -20.76 17.50
N LEU A 194 4.10 -21.30 16.56
CA LEU A 194 4.77 -22.60 16.76
C LEU A 194 5.75 -22.56 17.93
N VAL A 195 6.58 -21.52 18.03
CA VAL A 195 7.52 -21.33 19.15
C VAL A 195 6.75 -21.27 20.48
N TYR A 196 5.62 -20.55 20.52
CA TYR A 196 4.76 -20.51 21.69
C TYR A 196 4.21 -21.88 22.05
N ILE A 197 3.65 -22.60 21.08
CA ILE A 197 3.08 -23.94 21.26
C ILE A 197 4.13 -24.92 21.76
N MET A 198 5.30 -24.95 21.14
CA MET A 198 6.38 -25.86 21.53
C MET A 198 6.90 -25.59 22.94
N LYS A 199 6.87 -24.34 23.37
CA LYS A 199 7.33 -23.94 24.71
C LYS A 199 6.28 -24.12 25.81
N PHE A 200 5.02 -23.84 25.54
CA PHE A 200 3.99 -23.69 26.57
C PHE A 200 2.78 -24.63 26.44
N GLU A 201 2.39 -25.05 25.21
CA GLU A 201 1.09 -25.68 24.97
C GLU A 201 1.14 -26.67 23.79
N LYS A 202 1.95 -27.73 23.92
CA LYS A 202 2.21 -28.71 22.86
C LYS A 202 0.96 -29.44 22.34
N ASP A 203 -0.10 -29.50 23.12
CA ASP A 203 -1.40 -30.07 22.76
C ASP A 203 -2.06 -29.32 21.58
N LYS A 204 -1.73 -28.05 21.37
CA LYS A 204 -2.24 -27.24 20.26
C LYS A 204 -1.52 -27.49 18.91
N LEU A 205 -0.47 -28.32 18.88
CA LEU A 205 0.32 -28.57 17.64
C LEU A 205 -0.55 -29.14 16.52
N LYS A 206 -1.51 -30.02 16.84
CA LYS A 206 -2.43 -30.58 15.83
C LYS A 206 -3.27 -29.49 15.16
N MET A 207 -3.81 -28.56 15.93
CA MET A 207 -4.60 -27.44 15.38
C MET A 207 -3.75 -26.49 14.55
N TRP A 208 -2.50 -26.25 14.96
CA TRP A 208 -1.54 -25.47 14.19
C TRP A 208 -1.26 -26.10 12.82
N ILE A 209 -0.99 -27.43 12.78
CA ILE A 209 -0.79 -28.16 11.51
C ILE A 209 -2.04 -28.09 10.64
N MET A 210 -3.23 -28.29 11.20
CA MET A 210 -4.50 -28.22 10.45
C MET A 210 -4.74 -26.82 9.88
N SER A 211 -4.42 -25.77 10.63
CA SER A 211 -4.58 -24.37 10.19
C SER A 211 -3.64 -24.05 9.02
N ILE A 212 -2.36 -24.43 9.09
CA ILE A 212 -1.42 -24.25 7.98
C ILE A 212 -1.83 -25.07 6.76
N ALA A 213 -2.18 -26.34 6.95
CA ALA A 213 -2.61 -27.20 5.85
C ALA A 213 -3.86 -26.62 5.17
N GLY A 214 -4.84 -26.15 5.94
CA GLY A 214 -6.02 -25.46 5.41
C GLY A 214 -5.67 -24.20 4.61
N ALA A 215 -4.79 -23.35 5.14
CA ALA A 215 -4.31 -22.16 4.43
C ALA A 215 -3.57 -22.52 3.13
N ALA A 216 -2.68 -23.53 3.17
CA ALA A 216 -1.96 -24.00 2.01
C ALA A 216 -2.89 -24.55 0.92
N ILE A 217 -3.88 -25.38 1.29
CA ILE A 217 -4.87 -25.93 0.34
C ILE A 217 -5.66 -24.80 -0.32
N LEU A 218 -6.13 -23.81 0.43
CA LEU A 218 -6.88 -22.70 -0.11
C LEU A 218 -6.03 -21.77 -1.01
N TYR A 219 -4.70 -21.81 -0.87
CA TYR A 219 -3.78 -21.02 -1.68
C TYR A 219 -3.28 -21.76 -2.93
N ILE A 220 -3.52 -23.08 -3.07
CA ILE A 220 -3.08 -23.89 -4.24
C ILE A 220 -3.43 -23.21 -5.57
N PRO A 221 -4.64 -22.65 -5.80
CA PRO A 221 -4.99 -22.05 -7.08
C PRO A 221 -4.05 -20.92 -7.51
N TRP A 222 -3.40 -20.23 -6.56
CA TRP A 222 -2.50 -19.12 -6.85
C TRP A 222 -1.01 -19.52 -6.92
N ILE A 223 -0.66 -20.76 -6.65
CA ILE A 223 0.75 -21.24 -6.73
C ILE A 223 1.31 -21.12 -8.16
N PRO A 224 0.60 -21.54 -9.25
CA PRO A 224 1.11 -21.39 -10.60
C PRO A 224 1.37 -19.92 -10.99
N PRO A 225 0.45 -18.94 -10.77
CA PRO A 225 0.75 -17.52 -10.92
C PRO A 225 1.97 -17.05 -10.12
N LEU A 226 2.06 -17.43 -8.85
CA LEU A 226 3.19 -17.04 -8.00
C LEU A 226 4.54 -17.51 -8.59
N ILE A 227 4.64 -18.79 -9.01
CA ILE A 227 5.85 -19.34 -9.62
C ILE A 227 6.18 -18.54 -10.91
N ARG A 228 5.18 -18.27 -11.74
CA ARG A 228 5.35 -17.45 -12.96
C ARG A 228 5.89 -16.06 -12.64
N GLN A 229 5.29 -15.37 -11.70
CA GLN A 229 5.72 -14.03 -11.25
C GLN A 229 7.16 -14.06 -10.71
N MET A 230 7.54 -15.10 -10.01
CA MET A 230 8.92 -15.27 -9.50
C MET A 230 9.94 -15.50 -10.62
N THR A 231 9.57 -16.14 -11.72
CA THR A 231 10.49 -16.51 -12.79
C THR A 231 10.63 -15.46 -13.88
N GLN A 232 9.57 -14.72 -14.21
CA GLN A 232 9.53 -13.79 -15.34
C GLN A 232 10.18 -12.44 -15.08
N VAL A 233 10.21 -11.96 -13.84
CA VAL A 233 10.68 -10.61 -13.50
C VAL A 233 12.23 -10.52 -13.39
N ARG A 234 12.98 -11.43 -14.01
CA ARG A 234 14.44 -11.49 -13.86
C ARG A 234 15.21 -10.40 -14.64
N ALA A 235 14.69 -9.88 -15.75
CA ALA A 235 15.52 -9.10 -16.70
C ALA A 235 15.55 -7.59 -16.44
N ALA A 236 14.53 -6.99 -15.77
CA ALA A 236 14.45 -5.53 -15.56
C ALA A 236 13.69 -5.21 -14.25
N TYR A 237 14.18 -5.74 -13.14
CA TYR A 237 13.48 -5.50 -11.86
C TYR A 237 13.93 -4.16 -11.26
N TRP A 238 12.97 -3.28 -11.02
CA TRP A 238 13.17 -1.91 -10.56
C TRP A 238 13.52 -1.77 -9.07
N ILE A 239 13.27 -2.83 -8.24
CA ILE A 239 13.63 -2.82 -6.82
C ILE A 239 15.15 -2.99 -6.68
N ARG A 240 15.78 -2.06 -5.96
CA ARG A 240 17.21 -2.06 -5.71
C ARG A 240 17.63 -3.19 -4.77
N GLN A 241 18.88 -3.62 -4.89
CA GLN A 241 19.47 -4.56 -3.95
C GLN A 241 19.47 -3.98 -2.53
N VAL A 242 19.34 -4.87 -1.54
CA VAL A 242 19.38 -4.50 -0.12
C VAL A 242 20.76 -3.93 0.20
N ASN A 243 20.77 -2.75 0.76
CA ASN A 243 21.96 -2.05 1.24
C ASN A 243 21.69 -1.51 2.67
N PRO A 244 22.71 -1.03 3.41
CA PRO A 244 22.54 -0.52 4.77
C PRO A 244 21.51 0.61 4.88
N ASP A 245 21.45 1.54 3.94
CA ASP A 245 20.48 2.64 3.93
C ASP A 245 19.04 2.11 3.82
N LEU A 246 18.78 1.24 2.85
CA LEU A 246 17.47 0.61 2.68
C LEU A 246 17.06 -0.21 3.91
N PHE A 247 18.00 -0.90 4.55
CA PHE A 247 17.75 -1.66 5.76
C PHE A 247 17.37 -0.75 6.94
N ILE A 248 18.11 0.34 7.16
CA ILE A 248 17.82 1.35 8.20
C ILE A 248 16.45 1.98 7.95
N LYS A 249 16.17 2.40 6.71
CA LYS A 249 14.87 2.92 6.31
C LYS A 249 13.73 1.92 6.56
N SER A 250 13.97 0.64 6.29
CA SER A 250 12.99 -0.42 6.55
C SER A 250 12.72 -0.61 8.04
N LEU A 251 13.76 -0.62 8.88
CA LEU A 251 13.60 -0.70 10.34
C LEU A 251 12.92 0.54 10.92
N GLY A 252 13.19 1.72 10.37
CA GLY A 252 12.61 2.98 10.81
C GLY A 252 11.24 3.28 10.19
N TYR A 253 10.74 2.44 9.32
CA TYR A 253 9.48 2.68 8.59
C TYR A 253 8.25 2.80 9.49
N ILE A 254 8.37 2.37 10.74
CA ILE A 254 7.34 2.55 11.76
C ILE A 254 6.97 4.04 11.99
N ALA A 255 7.89 4.97 11.74
CA ALA A 255 7.69 6.41 11.90
C ALA A 255 7.87 7.21 10.60
N TYR A 256 7.61 6.59 9.45
CA TYR A 256 7.90 7.18 8.14
C TYR A 256 9.40 7.36 7.86
N ALA A 257 10.02 6.44 7.20
CA ALA A 257 11.44 6.47 6.96
C ALA A 257 11.82 6.52 5.48
N ASN A 258 11.40 7.54 4.75
CA ASN A 258 12.15 7.95 3.56
C ASN A 258 13.44 8.68 3.93
N ASP A 259 13.60 9.04 5.21
CA ASP A 259 14.79 9.67 5.77
C ASP A 259 15.47 8.73 6.77
N ALA A 260 16.77 8.48 6.59
CA ALA A 260 17.55 7.60 7.45
C ALA A 260 17.69 8.14 8.88
N VAL A 261 17.71 9.47 9.08
CA VAL A 261 17.82 10.09 10.41
C VAL A 261 16.53 9.86 11.20
N ILE A 262 15.37 10.09 10.56
CA ILE A 262 14.06 9.78 11.18
C ILE A 262 13.97 8.29 11.49
N GLY A 263 14.47 7.44 10.58
CA GLY A 263 14.56 6.00 10.80
C GLY A 263 15.37 5.62 12.03
N LEU A 264 16.53 6.21 12.21
CA LEU A 264 17.39 5.99 13.40
C LEU A 264 16.72 6.48 14.69
N ILE A 265 16.05 7.63 14.65
CA ILE A 265 15.28 8.14 15.80
C ILE A 265 14.16 7.14 16.16
N ALA A 266 13.42 6.65 15.18
CA ALA A 266 12.35 5.68 15.41
C ALA A 266 12.89 4.38 16.03
N ILE A 267 14.00 3.86 15.52
CA ILE A 267 14.67 2.67 16.06
C ILE A 267 15.08 2.90 17.51
N ALA A 268 15.72 4.04 17.82
CA ALA A 268 16.16 4.37 19.17
C ALA A 268 14.96 4.47 20.14
N VAL A 269 13.86 5.12 19.71
CA VAL A 269 12.61 5.22 20.47
C VAL A 269 12.05 3.83 20.79
N ILE A 270 11.95 2.98 19.79
CA ILE A 270 11.40 1.62 19.96
C ILE A 270 12.28 0.80 20.91
N ILE A 271 13.60 0.82 20.73
CA ILE A 271 14.53 0.12 21.63
C ILE A 271 14.36 0.63 23.07
N GLY A 272 14.24 1.93 23.26
CA GLY A 272 14.01 2.53 24.57
C GLY A 272 12.71 2.08 25.22
N ILE A 273 11.60 2.05 24.46
CA ILE A 273 10.30 1.58 24.94
C ILE A 273 10.36 0.08 25.30
N LEU A 274 10.98 -0.74 24.46
CA LEU A 274 11.14 -2.17 24.71
C LEU A 274 12.02 -2.44 25.94
N TYR A 275 13.07 -1.66 26.13
CA TYR A 275 13.93 -1.74 27.33
C TYR A 275 13.14 -1.40 28.59
N ILE A 276 12.36 -0.31 28.59
CA ILE A 276 11.49 0.09 29.71
C ILE A 276 10.49 -1.04 29.99
N TYR A 277 9.81 -1.54 28.96
CA TYR A 277 8.84 -2.61 29.13
C TYR A 277 9.47 -3.89 29.68
N LYS A 278 10.64 -4.30 29.20
CA LYS A 278 11.37 -5.47 29.70
C LYS A 278 11.64 -5.34 31.20
N LYS A 279 12.00 -4.14 31.67
CA LYS A 279 12.28 -3.87 33.09
C LYS A 279 10.99 -3.90 33.93
N GLU A 280 9.94 -3.26 33.44
CA GLU A 280 8.65 -3.17 34.15
C GLU A 280 7.90 -4.51 34.21
N SER A 281 8.05 -5.35 33.19
CA SER A 281 7.38 -6.65 33.06
C SER A 281 8.20 -7.84 33.61
N ALA A 282 9.28 -7.59 34.36
CA ALA A 282 10.15 -8.67 34.86
C ALA A 282 9.40 -9.71 35.71
N ASN A 283 8.38 -9.27 36.46
CA ASN A 283 7.56 -10.11 37.32
C ASN A 283 6.20 -10.50 36.68
N GLU A 284 5.98 -10.19 35.40
CA GLU A 284 4.77 -10.61 34.70
C GLU A 284 4.88 -12.06 34.20
N ASP A 285 3.72 -12.70 33.94
CA ASP A 285 3.68 -14.04 33.37
C ASP A 285 4.43 -14.09 32.02
N GLU A 286 5.22 -15.14 31.85
CA GLU A 286 6.03 -15.31 30.66
C GLU A 286 5.18 -15.44 29.38
N LYS A 287 4.01 -16.07 29.46
CA LYS A 287 3.07 -16.18 28.35
C LYS A 287 2.53 -14.82 27.93
N GLU A 288 2.19 -13.96 28.90
CA GLU A 288 1.69 -12.61 28.63
C GLU A 288 2.78 -11.75 27.98
N ARG A 289 4.01 -11.78 28.50
CA ARG A 289 5.14 -11.07 27.86
C ARG A 289 5.42 -11.58 26.46
N PHE A 290 5.35 -12.91 26.26
CA PHE A 290 5.52 -13.48 24.94
C PHE A 290 4.48 -12.95 23.97
N LEU A 291 3.21 -12.93 24.38
CA LEU A 291 2.08 -12.45 23.58
C LEU A 291 2.25 -10.97 23.19
N ILE A 292 2.51 -10.11 24.14
CA ILE A 292 2.64 -8.66 23.91
C ILE A 292 3.79 -8.35 22.96
N LEU A 293 4.93 -9.03 23.11
CA LEU A 293 6.09 -8.85 22.24
C LEU A 293 5.95 -9.53 20.86
N SER A 294 4.89 -10.32 20.64
CA SER A 294 4.71 -11.02 19.36
C SER A 294 4.51 -10.06 18.18
N GLY A 295 3.84 -8.92 18.37
CA GLY A 295 3.72 -7.92 17.30
C GLY A 295 5.07 -7.32 16.89
N VAL A 296 5.97 -7.08 17.84
CA VAL A 296 7.35 -6.65 17.56
C VAL A 296 8.10 -7.73 16.78
N ARG A 297 7.96 -9.00 17.20
CA ARG A 297 8.60 -10.13 16.52
C ARG A 297 8.08 -10.32 15.10
N VAL A 298 6.79 -10.12 14.86
CA VAL A 298 6.21 -10.15 13.49
C VAL A 298 6.86 -9.11 12.62
N TYR A 299 6.98 -7.86 13.09
CA TYR A 299 7.62 -6.78 12.34
C TYR A 299 9.07 -7.08 11.98
N ILE A 300 9.88 -7.40 13.00
CA ILE A 300 11.30 -7.73 12.80
C ILE A 300 11.45 -8.99 11.94
N GLY A 301 10.67 -10.04 12.21
CA GLY A 301 10.68 -11.27 11.42
C GLY A 301 10.32 -11.03 9.95
N THR A 302 9.35 -10.17 9.67
CA THR A 302 8.97 -9.81 8.30
C THR A 302 10.13 -9.13 7.56
N ILE A 303 10.83 -8.19 8.20
CA ILE A 303 12.00 -7.53 7.62
C ILE A 303 13.12 -8.55 7.37
N LEU A 304 13.47 -9.37 8.37
CA LEU A 304 14.53 -10.36 8.24
C LEU A 304 14.22 -11.37 7.14
N LEU A 305 12.99 -11.88 7.08
CA LEU A 305 12.60 -12.83 6.04
C LEU A 305 12.60 -12.17 4.66
N ALA A 306 12.15 -10.91 4.55
CA ALA A 306 12.22 -10.15 3.30
C ALA A 306 13.67 -9.90 2.85
N VAL A 307 14.60 -9.63 3.77
CA VAL A 307 16.03 -9.51 3.48
C VAL A 307 16.59 -10.85 2.98
N ILE A 308 16.30 -11.95 3.68
CA ILE A 308 16.74 -13.30 3.28
C ILE A 308 16.25 -13.61 1.86
N LEU A 309 14.95 -13.43 1.61
CA LEU A 309 14.36 -13.65 0.28
C LEU A 309 14.96 -12.73 -0.78
N SER A 310 15.27 -11.47 -0.42
CA SER A 310 15.91 -10.52 -1.33
C SER A 310 17.32 -10.92 -1.74
N VAL A 311 18.07 -11.54 -0.82
CA VAL A 311 19.44 -12.02 -1.08
C VAL A 311 19.44 -13.35 -1.83
N VAL A 312 18.55 -14.28 -1.44
CA VAL A 312 18.54 -15.66 -1.98
C VAL A 312 17.90 -15.72 -3.37
N PHE A 313 16.83 -14.97 -3.60
CA PHE A 313 16.07 -15.07 -4.85
C PHE A 313 16.21 -13.79 -5.71
N ARG A 314 15.70 -12.67 -5.24
CA ARG A 314 15.72 -11.38 -5.93
C ARG A 314 15.35 -10.24 -4.97
N PRO A 315 15.77 -9.02 -5.23
CA PRO A 315 15.38 -7.87 -4.40
C PRO A 315 13.86 -7.70 -4.36
N ILE A 316 13.28 -7.83 -3.16
CA ILE A 316 11.84 -7.61 -2.93
C ILE A 316 11.57 -6.60 -1.82
N LEU A 317 12.60 -6.24 -1.03
CA LEU A 317 12.44 -5.34 0.12
C LEU A 317 12.18 -3.92 -0.35
N MET A 318 11.00 -3.42 -0.03
CA MET A 318 10.61 -2.01 -0.13
C MET A 318 9.96 -1.56 1.18
N PRO A 319 10.31 -0.39 1.71
CA PRO A 319 9.74 0.09 2.97
C PRO A 319 8.21 0.06 2.99
N ARG A 320 7.53 0.59 1.95
CA ARG A 320 6.06 0.61 1.87
C ARG A 320 5.39 -0.78 1.92
N TYR A 321 6.09 -1.84 1.53
CA TYR A 321 5.55 -3.20 1.61
C TYR A 321 5.48 -3.72 3.05
N LEU A 322 6.17 -3.06 3.99
CA LEU A 322 6.13 -3.40 5.42
C LEU A 322 4.89 -2.88 6.14
N LEU A 323 4.04 -2.07 5.49
CA LEU A 323 2.83 -1.49 6.10
C LEU A 323 1.98 -2.49 6.91
N PRO A 324 1.69 -3.70 6.42
CA PRO A 324 0.93 -4.67 7.20
C PRO A 324 1.63 -5.05 8.52
N ALA A 325 2.95 -5.34 8.48
CA ALA A 325 3.72 -5.66 9.67
C ALA A 325 3.89 -4.46 10.61
N THR A 326 4.02 -3.25 10.04
CA THR A 326 4.12 -1.99 10.78
C THR A 326 2.84 -1.71 11.57
N ALA A 327 1.67 -2.01 11.02
CA ALA A 327 0.41 -1.87 11.74
C ALA A 327 0.34 -2.79 12.97
N VAL A 328 0.80 -4.03 12.86
CA VAL A 328 0.91 -4.97 13.99
C VAL A 328 1.93 -4.46 15.03
N MET A 329 3.02 -3.86 14.59
CA MET A 329 4.00 -3.22 15.47
C MET A 329 3.39 -2.05 16.26
N TRP A 330 2.61 -1.16 15.62
CA TRP A 330 1.92 -0.06 16.31
C TRP A 330 0.91 -0.56 17.31
N LEU A 331 0.19 -1.65 17.01
CA LEU A 331 -0.71 -2.30 17.98
C LEU A 331 0.09 -2.79 19.21
N ALA A 332 1.22 -3.47 19.00
CA ALA A 332 2.07 -3.93 20.09
C ALA A 332 2.61 -2.78 20.95
N ILE A 333 3.11 -1.69 20.34
CA ILE A 333 3.59 -0.50 21.05
C ILE A 333 2.47 0.13 21.89
N SER A 334 1.26 0.23 21.32
CA SER A 334 0.12 0.79 22.02
C SER A 334 -0.28 -0.05 23.24
N ILE A 335 -0.20 -1.38 23.12
CA ILE A 335 -0.43 -2.30 24.24
C ILE A 335 0.68 -2.17 25.28
N ILE A 336 1.94 -2.13 24.86
CA ILE A 336 3.11 -1.97 25.74
C ILE A 336 2.96 -0.69 26.59
N LEU A 337 2.62 0.45 25.97
CA LEU A 337 2.42 1.70 26.72
C LEU A 337 1.30 1.55 27.76
N GLY A 338 0.20 0.90 27.41
CA GLY A 338 -0.91 0.63 28.34
C GLY A 338 -0.49 -0.21 29.55
N LYS A 339 0.49 -1.09 29.40
CA LYS A 339 0.98 -2.02 30.44
C LYS A 339 2.04 -1.44 31.38
N ILE A 340 2.71 -0.35 31.04
CA ILE A 340 3.73 0.28 31.90
C ILE A 340 3.05 0.85 33.16
N LYS A 341 3.36 0.30 34.34
CA LYS A 341 2.72 0.68 35.63
C LYS A 341 3.38 1.88 36.25
N ASN A 342 4.69 1.95 36.22
CA ASN A 342 5.47 3.04 36.83
C ASN A 342 5.17 4.37 36.12
N ARG A 343 4.72 5.38 36.88
CA ARG A 343 4.30 6.68 36.34
C ARG A 343 5.42 7.39 35.58
N LYS A 344 6.66 7.38 36.12
CA LYS A 344 7.81 8.04 35.49
C LYS A 344 8.17 7.36 34.17
N MET A 345 8.21 6.02 34.14
CA MET A 345 8.51 5.25 32.93
C MET A 345 7.39 5.39 31.89
N PHE A 346 6.14 5.43 32.33
CA PHE A 346 5.02 5.74 31.45
C PHE A 346 5.17 7.11 30.78
N MET A 347 5.47 8.16 31.54
CA MET A 347 5.64 9.52 31.02
C MET A 347 6.80 9.60 30.03
N ILE A 348 7.93 8.94 30.32
CA ILE A 348 9.07 8.87 29.40
C ILE A 348 8.65 8.18 28.08
N SER A 349 8.03 7.00 28.17
CA SER A 349 7.58 6.25 26.98
C SER A 349 6.52 7.02 26.19
N ALA A 350 5.60 7.70 26.87
CA ALA A 350 4.59 8.53 26.22
C ALA A 350 5.22 9.73 25.50
N ALA A 351 6.24 10.39 26.08
CA ALA A 351 6.98 11.46 25.43
C ALA A 351 7.73 10.96 24.18
N MET A 352 8.34 9.78 24.26
CA MET A 352 9.01 9.15 23.13
C MET A 352 8.04 8.83 21.99
N ILE A 353 6.86 8.30 22.31
CA ILE A 353 5.80 8.04 21.31
C ILE A 353 5.26 9.37 20.75
N ALA A 354 5.04 10.38 21.60
CA ALA A 354 4.59 11.70 21.17
C ALA A 354 5.55 12.33 20.14
N LEU A 355 6.85 12.15 20.30
CA LEU A 355 7.83 12.60 19.30
C LEU A 355 7.56 11.96 17.93
N LEU A 356 7.34 10.63 17.88
CA LEU A 356 7.03 9.94 16.62
C LEU A 356 5.68 10.39 16.03
N LEU A 357 4.67 10.62 16.87
CA LEU A 357 3.36 11.11 16.42
C LEU A 357 3.45 12.53 15.86
N VAL A 358 4.23 13.41 16.47
CA VAL A 358 4.45 14.78 15.95
C VAL A 358 5.14 14.74 14.59
N ILE A 359 6.18 13.90 14.43
CA ILE A 359 6.83 13.69 13.13
C ILE A 359 5.79 13.17 12.11
N GLY A 360 4.97 12.20 12.51
CA GLY A 360 3.91 11.64 11.66
C GLY A 360 2.90 12.70 11.23
N ILE A 361 2.38 13.51 12.15
CA ILE A 361 1.39 14.56 11.85
C ILE A 361 1.98 15.59 10.88
N THR A 362 3.18 16.10 11.16
CA THR A 362 3.81 17.14 10.32
C THR A 362 4.08 16.63 8.92
N THR A 363 4.59 15.41 8.78
CA THR A 363 4.80 14.79 7.46
C THR A 363 3.49 14.50 6.74
N THR A 364 2.43 14.06 7.44
CA THR A 364 1.12 13.80 6.86
C THR A 364 0.49 15.08 6.31
N ILE A 365 0.49 16.17 7.08
CA ILE A 365 -0.08 17.45 6.64
C ILE A 365 0.68 17.95 5.41
N SER A 366 2.01 18.04 5.48
CA SER A 366 2.84 18.53 4.38
C SER A 366 2.69 17.70 3.10
N THR A 367 2.69 16.37 3.23
CA THR A 367 2.52 15.47 2.08
C THR A 367 1.12 15.56 1.51
N ASN A 368 0.10 15.63 2.37
CA ASN A 368 -1.28 15.71 1.91
C ASN A 368 -1.58 17.00 1.16
N ASP A 369 -1.11 18.15 1.66
CA ASP A 369 -1.28 19.44 0.98
C ASP A 369 -0.62 19.43 -0.41
N TYR A 370 0.58 18.85 -0.51
CA TYR A 370 1.24 18.69 -1.80
C TYR A 370 0.44 17.80 -2.77
N LEU A 371 0.00 16.63 -2.30
CA LEU A 371 -0.71 15.67 -3.14
C LEU A 371 -2.09 16.16 -3.55
N TYR A 372 -2.78 16.89 -2.67
CA TYR A 372 -4.07 17.49 -2.98
C TYR A 372 -3.95 18.59 -4.06
N ASN A 373 -3.07 19.56 -3.86
CA ASN A 373 -2.88 20.67 -4.81
C ASN A 373 -2.37 20.15 -6.16
N SER A 374 -1.47 19.17 -6.15
CA SER A 374 -0.99 18.54 -7.39
C SER A 374 -2.10 17.75 -8.10
N GLY A 375 -3.03 17.13 -7.36
CA GLY A 375 -4.15 16.39 -7.92
C GLY A 375 -5.18 17.29 -8.62
N VAL A 376 -5.47 18.46 -8.04
CA VAL A 376 -6.33 19.47 -8.69
C VAL A 376 -5.73 19.91 -10.01
N HIS A 377 -4.45 20.28 -10.00
CA HIS A 377 -3.75 20.71 -11.21
C HIS A 377 -3.67 19.61 -12.27
N GLN A 378 -3.35 18.37 -11.87
CA GLN A 378 -3.31 17.20 -12.76
C GLN A 378 -4.63 17.01 -13.51
N LYS A 379 -5.75 17.06 -12.78
CA LYS A 379 -7.07 16.91 -13.39
C LYS A 379 -7.34 18.01 -14.41
N GLU A 380 -7.04 19.24 -14.07
CA GLU A 380 -7.22 20.40 -14.95
C GLU A 380 -6.42 20.27 -16.26
N VAL A 381 -5.17 19.86 -16.18
CA VAL A 381 -4.32 19.59 -17.35
C VAL A 381 -4.88 18.46 -18.22
N LEU A 382 -5.29 17.35 -17.61
CA LEU A 382 -5.85 16.22 -18.35
C LEU A 382 -7.18 16.56 -19.03
N ASP A 383 -8.07 17.25 -18.33
CA ASP A 383 -9.37 17.69 -18.87
C ASP A 383 -9.16 18.65 -20.06
N ASN A 384 -8.21 19.56 -19.99
CA ASN A 384 -7.88 20.47 -21.08
C ASN A 384 -7.34 19.75 -22.32
N ILE A 385 -6.50 18.72 -22.12
CA ILE A 385 -5.92 17.95 -23.24
C ILE A 385 -6.95 17.03 -23.88
N THR A 386 -7.75 16.34 -23.08
CA THR A 386 -8.68 15.31 -23.57
C THR A 386 -9.96 15.92 -24.16
N ASN A 387 -10.36 17.11 -23.73
CA ASN A 387 -11.53 17.82 -24.24
C ASN A 387 -11.19 18.69 -25.48
N ASP A 388 -9.95 18.82 -25.89
CA ASP A 388 -9.56 19.54 -27.11
C ASP A 388 -9.78 18.65 -28.35
N PRO A 389 -10.78 18.92 -29.20
CA PRO A 389 -11.06 18.11 -30.39
C PRO A 389 -9.93 18.18 -31.43
N ASN A 390 -9.05 19.15 -31.31
CA ASN A 390 -7.89 19.31 -32.19
C ASN A 390 -6.61 18.69 -31.62
N SER A 391 -6.70 17.94 -30.52
CA SER A 391 -5.57 17.28 -29.90
C SER A 391 -5.20 15.96 -30.59
N THR A 392 -3.90 15.66 -30.61
CA THR A 392 -3.36 14.33 -30.89
C THR A 392 -2.55 13.88 -29.69
N LEU A 393 -2.86 12.73 -29.14
CA LEU A 393 -2.16 12.14 -28.01
C LEU A 393 -1.17 11.09 -28.48
N ILE A 394 0.08 11.20 -28.04
CA ILE A 394 1.14 10.21 -28.30
C ILE A 394 1.56 9.62 -26.97
N ILE A 395 1.16 8.38 -26.69
CA ILE A 395 1.46 7.68 -25.44
C ILE A 395 2.76 6.88 -25.64
N ASN A 396 3.86 7.43 -25.15
CA ASN A 396 5.21 6.84 -25.23
C ASN A 396 5.64 6.22 -23.90
N ASN A 397 4.71 5.55 -23.21
CA ASN A 397 4.98 4.86 -21.94
C ASN A 397 4.07 3.66 -21.80
N GLN A 398 4.64 2.44 -21.86
CA GLN A 398 3.87 1.19 -21.76
C GLN A 398 3.05 1.06 -20.47
N ASN A 399 3.53 1.63 -19.37
CA ASN A 399 2.86 1.53 -18.06
C ASN A 399 1.62 2.42 -17.96
N MET A 400 1.45 3.37 -18.88
CA MET A 400 0.40 4.38 -18.87
C MET A 400 -0.64 4.16 -19.99
N ILE A 401 -0.36 3.24 -20.93
CA ILE A 401 -1.19 3.05 -22.13
C ILE A 401 -2.65 2.85 -21.72
N MET A 402 -2.94 1.90 -20.86
CA MET A 402 -4.32 1.55 -20.51
C MET A 402 -5.07 2.69 -19.84
N TYR A 403 -4.39 3.45 -18.98
CA TYR A 403 -5.01 4.60 -18.31
C TYR A 403 -5.38 5.70 -19.30
N PHE A 404 -4.41 6.14 -20.13
CA PHE A 404 -4.66 7.22 -21.07
C PHE A 404 -5.63 6.82 -22.17
N LEU A 405 -5.65 5.55 -22.59
CA LEU A 405 -6.68 5.04 -23.50
C LEU A 405 -8.09 5.10 -22.88
N SER A 406 -8.22 4.83 -21.60
CA SER A 406 -9.53 4.94 -20.92
C SER A 406 -10.01 6.40 -20.79
N TYR A 407 -9.08 7.36 -20.79
CA TYR A 407 -9.36 8.79 -20.68
C TYR A 407 -9.55 9.45 -22.07
N ALA A 408 -8.90 8.92 -23.11
CA ALA A 408 -8.76 9.54 -24.42
C ALA A 408 -9.95 9.30 -25.37
N ASN A 409 -11.16 9.22 -24.89
CA ASN A 409 -12.36 8.81 -25.64
C ASN A 409 -12.70 9.61 -26.91
N GLN A 410 -12.04 10.75 -27.18
CA GLN A 410 -12.35 11.63 -28.31
C GLN A 410 -11.13 12.14 -29.07
N SER A 411 -9.91 11.81 -28.64
CA SER A 411 -8.68 12.30 -29.24
C SER A 411 -8.08 11.31 -30.23
N ASP A 412 -7.44 11.84 -31.27
CA ASP A 412 -6.61 11.08 -32.21
C ASP A 412 -5.39 10.49 -31.44
N THR A 413 -5.48 9.26 -30.99
CA THR A 413 -4.54 8.65 -30.03
C THR A 413 -3.61 7.67 -30.72
N TYR A 414 -2.32 7.82 -30.45
CA TYR A 414 -1.23 6.96 -30.91
C TYR A 414 -0.50 6.36 -29.71
N VAL A 415 -0.30 5.06 -29.76
CA VAL A 415 0.35 4.30 -28.68
C VAL A 415 1.61 3.66 -29.19
N LEU A 416 2.70 3.74 -28.41
CA LEU A 416 3.95 3.05 -28.70
C LEU A 416 3.69 1.55 -28.88
N ASN A 417 4.06 0.99 -30.03
CA ASN A 417 3.94 -0.43 -30.29
C ASN A 417 4.95 -1.20 -29.43
N VAL A 418 4.44 -1.93 -28.47
CA VAL A 418 5.21 -2.80 -27.55
C VAL A 418 4.68 -4.23 -27.66
N ASN A 419 5.54 -5.21 -27.45
CA ASN A 419 5.14 -6.62 -27.58
C ASN A 419 4.10 -7.02 -26.52
N HIS A 420 4.18 -6.42 -25.33
CA HIS A 420 3.28 -6.70 -24.21
C HIS A 420 3.04 -5.46 -23.38
N VAL A 421 1.78 -5.24 -23.01
CA VAL A 421 1.35 -4.27 -22.02
C VAL A 421 0.76 -5.07 -20.86
N PHE A 422 1.46 -5.19 -19.75
CA PHE A 422 1.03 -6.00 -18.60
C PHE A 422 0.61 -7.44 -18.96
N GLY A 423 1.37 -8.12 -19.84
CA GLY A 423 1.05 -9.47 -20.30
C GLY A 423 -0.01 -9.56 -21.39
N GLU A 424 -0.64 -8.46 -21.78
CA GLU A 424 -1.58 -8.39 -22.90
C GLU A 424 -0.88 -7.95 -24.17
N ASN A 425 -1.27 -8.53 -25.33
CA ASN A 425 -0.82 -8.05 -26.60
C ASN A 425 -1.66 -6.85 -27.08
N MET A 426 -1.12 -6.05 -27.99
CA MET A 426 -1.79 -4.86 -28.51
C MET A 426 -3.10 -5.19 -29.22
N ASP A 427 -3.20 -6.36 -29.89
CA ASP A 427 -4.42 -6.80 -30.59
C ASP A 427 -5.59 -7.01 -29.63
N ARG A 428 -5.30 -7.42 -28.38
CA ARG A 428 -6.33 -7.58 -27.38
C ARG A 428 -6.80 -6.23 -26.82
N LEU A 429 -5.92 -5.26 -26.68
CA LEU A 429 -6.26 -3.89 -26.27
C LEU A 429 -7.16 -3.20 -27.31
N HIS A 430 -6.98 -3.47 -28.61
CA HIS A 430 -7.86 -2.98 -29.67
C HIS A 430 -9.32 -3.49 -29.59
N LYS A 431 -9.60 -4.52 -28.79
CA LYS A 431 -10.99 -4.96 -28.52
C LYS A 431 -11.74 -4.02 -27.57
N PHE A 432 -11.01 -3.21 -26.80
CA PHE A 432 -11.56 -2.36 -25.74
C PHE A 432 -11.38 -0.87 -26.02
N TYR A 433 -10.36 -0.51 -26.81
CA TYR A 433 -9.98 0.88 -27.06
C TYR A 433 -9.71 1.11 -28.55
N ASP A 434 -10.11 2.28 -29.03
CA ASP A 434 -9.76 2.75 -30.37
C ASP A 434 -8.48 3.60 -30.30
N PHE A 435 -7.41 3.16 -30.95
CA PHE A 435 -6.13 3.84 -31.01
C PHE A 435 -5.29 3.36 -32.19
N ASN A 436 -4.33 4.18 -32.58
CA ASN A 436 -3.34 3.81 -33.58
C ASN A 436 -2.02 3.38 -32.89
N THR A 437 -1.22 2.54 -33.53
CA THR A 437 0.11 2.18 -33.03
C THR A 437 1.21 2.85 -33.84
N PHE A 438 2.32 3.16 -33.19
CA PHE A 438 3.52 3.64 -33.87
C PHE A 438 4.77 2.96 -33.31
N ASN A 439 5.82 2.86 -34.16
CA ASN A 439 7.14 2.42 -33.70
C ASN A 439 7.93 3.63 -33.21
N GLY A 440 8.70 3.48 -32.14
CA GLY A 440 9.45 4.58 -31.55
C GLY A 440 10.38 5.33 -32.54
N ARG A 441 10.86 4.64 -33.57
CA ARG A 441 11.67 5.23 -34.66
C ARG A 441 10.90 6.13 -35.61
N ASP A 442 9.56 6.02 -35.63
CA ASP A 442 8.70 6.76 -36.56
C ASP A 442 7.99 7.95 -35.91
N ILE A 443 8.28 8.24 -34.65
CA ILE A 443 7.61 9.31 -33.90
C ILE A 443 7.77 10.70 -34.57
N ASP A 444 8.95 11.00 -35.12
CA ASP A 444 9.20 12.27 -35.82
C ASP A 444 8.37 12.39 -37.10
N LYS A 445 8.20 11.29 -37.84
CA LYS A 445 7.33 11.24 -39.02
C LYS A 445 5.86 11.39 -38.63
N LEU A 446 5.45 10.76 -37.53
CA LEU A 446 4.10 10.90 -36.99
C LEU A 446 3.80 12.36 -36.63
N ILE A 447 4.70 13.02 -35.94
CA ILE A 447 4.59 14.43 -35.58
C ILE A 447 4.51 15.31 -36.83
N ALA A 448 5.37 15.11 -37.82
CA ALA A 448 5.39 15.86 -39.06
C ALA A 448 4.07 15.74 -39.86
N ASN A 449 3.40 14.60 -39.80
CA ASN A 449 2.14 14.35 -40.50
C ASN A 449 0.90 14.97 -39.80
N LYS A 450 1.06 15.51 -38.60
CA LYS A 450 -0.02 16.10 -37.78
C LYS A 450 0.07 17.63 -37.68
N THR A 451 0.50 18.28 -38.76
CA THR A 451 0.57 19.76 -38.83
C THR A 451 -0.80 20.40 -38.59
N GLY A 452 -0.84 21.43 -37.77
CA GLY A 452 -2.07 22.15 -37.40
C GLY A 452 -2.84 21.55 -36.23
N LYS A 453 -2.40 20.43 -35.65
CA LYS A 453 -2.98 19.85 -34.42
C LYS A 453 -2.15 20.20 -33.17
N ASN A 454 -2.79 20.18 -32.02
CA ASN A 454 -2.12 20.25 -30.74
C ASN A 454 -1.60 18.84 -30.38
N ILE A 455 -0.29 18.63 -30.48
CA ILE A 455 0.32 17.31 -30.22
C ILE A 455 0.84 17.26 -28.80
N TYR A 456 0.34 16.31 -28.02
CA TYR A 456 0.78 16.06 -26.64
C TYR A 456 1.45 14.70 -26.54
N ILE A 457 2.64 14.67 -25.95
CA ILE A 457 3.41 13.44 -25.72
C ILE A 457 3.38 13.13 -24.24
N ILE A 458 2.97 11.91 -23.91
CA ILE A 458 2.91 11.37 -22.57
C ILE A 458 4.03 10.35 -22.43
N SER A 459 5.02 10.64 -21.58
CA SER A 459 6.21 9.82 -21.39
C SER A 459 6.57 9.67 -19.91
N TRP A 460 7.45 8.74 -19.58
CA TRP A 460 7.98 8.53 -18.22
C TRP A 460 9.02 9.59 -17.81
N SER A 461 9.73 10.13 -18.77
CA SER A 461 10.74 11.18 -18.62
C SER A 461 10.60 12.17 -19.75
N ASP A 462 11.30 13.30 -19.68
CA ASP A 462 11.33 14.24 -20.80
C ASP A 462 11.65 13.48 -22.11
N PRO A 463 10.79 13.59 -23.13
CA PRO A 463 11.02 12.87 -24.37
C PRO A 463 12.28 13.41 -25.02
N VAL A 464 13.22 12.51 -25.32
CA VAL A 464 14.40 12.87 -26.15
C VAL A 464 13.94 12.98 -27.59
N LEU A 465 13.37 14.13 -27.93
CA LEU A 465 12.93 14.45 -29.27
C LEU A 465 13.83 15.52 -29.87
N ASN A 466 13.99 15.46 -31.17
CA ASN A 466 14.73 16.51 -31.92
C ASN A 466 13.83 17.73 -32.23
N THR A 467 12.53 17.62 -31.97
CA THR A 467 11.58 18.73 -32.01
C THR A 467 11.58 19.45 -30.66
N THR A 468 11.55 20.77 -30.67
CA THR A 468 11.38 21.57 -29.46
C THR A 468 10.03 21.22 -28.82
N THR A 469 10.08 20.63 -27.65
CA THR A 469 8.91 20.35 -26.84
C THR A 469 8.86 21.32 -25.68
N GLU A 470 7.66 21.84 -25.42
CA GLU A 470 7.37 22.58 -24.22
C GLU A 470 6.81 21.60 -23.17
N LYS A 471 7.50 21.49 -22.05
CA LYS A 471 7.00 20.69 -20.92
C LYS A 471 5.81 21.43 -20.31
N ILE A 472 4.62 20.79 -20.38
CA ILE A 472 3.40 21.36 -19.79
C ILE A 472 3.32 20.98 -18.32
N ASP A 473 3.55 19.71 -18.01
CA ASP A 473 3.47 19.23 -16.63
C ASP A 473 4.25 17.92 -16.41
N ALA A 474 4.54 17.63 -15.14
CA ALA A 474 5.12 16.35 -14.74
C ALA A 474 4.67 15.99 -13.32
N TRP A 475 4.16 14.77 -13.16
CA TRP A 475 3.78 14.21 -11.85
C TRP A 475 4.00 12.71 -11.80
N ALA A 476 4.32 12.20 -10.63
CA ALA A 476 4.37 10.76 -10.33
C ALA A 476 5.02 9.87 -11.41
N GLY A 477 6.08 10.38 -12.09
CA GLY A 477 6.76 9.65 -13.18
C GLY A 477 6.09 9.80 -14.54
N VAL A 478 5.13 10.71 -14.71
CA VAL A 478 4.53 11.08 -16.00
C VAL A 478 5.01 12.45 -16.37
N THR A 479 5.49 12.63 -17.60
CA THR A 479 5.76 13.94 -18.20
C THR A 479 4.82 14.13 -19.38
N ILE A 480 4.13 15.27 -19.40
CA ILE A 480 3.33 15.71 -20.54
C ILE A 480 4.08 16.86 -21.21
N SER A 481 4.37 16.68 -22.49
CA SER A 481 5.04 17.69 -23.30
C SER A 481 4.19 18.04 -24.51
N ARG A 482 4.06 19.33 -24.81
CA ARG A 482 3.44 19.83 -26.04
C ARG A 482 4.51 19.98 -27.11
N VAL A 483 4.24 19.47 -28.31
CA VAL A 483 5.13 19.66 -29.45
C VAL A 483 4.93 21.05 -30.05
N ASN A 484 6.00 21.80 -30.18
CA ASN A 484 5.96 23.12 -30.86
C ASN A 484 6.09 22.90 -32.37
N THR A 485 4.95 22.83 -33.06
CA THR A 485 4.87 22.55 -34.51
C THR A 485 5.39 23.70 -35.39
N THR A 486 5.65 24.88 -34.82
CA THR A 486 6.12 26.04 -35.57
C THR A 486 7.60 25.96 -35.99
N ASN A 487 8.38 25.04 -35.41
CA ASN A 487 9.81 24.90 -35.67
C ASN A 487 10.24 23.51 -36.20
N ALA A 488 9.33 22.71 -36.74
CA ALA A 488 9.60 21.33 -37.17
C ALA A 488 10.34 21.19 -38.50
N THR A 489 11.46 21.90 -38.70
CA THR A 489 12.23 21.84 -39.95
C THR A 489 13.60 21.20 -39.85
N SER A 490 13.98 20.55 -38.76
CA SER A 490 15.24 19.82 -38.70
C SER A 490 15.13 18.48 -37.97
N VAL A 491 15.10 17.41 -38.75
CA VAL A 491 15.18 16.02 -38.28
C VAL A 491 16.64 15.68 -37.96
N SER A 492 16.94 15.27 -36.75
CA SER A 492 18.18 14.60 -36.40
C SER A 492 17.97 13.36 -35.53
N ARG A 493 18.88 12.42 -35.67
CA ARG A 493 18.77 10.99 -35.32
C ARG A 493 18.81 10.70 -33.84
N TRP A 494 18.00 9.73 -33.40
CA TRP A 494 18.07 9.08 -32.10
C TRP A 494 19.48 8.51 -31.81
N LYS A 495 20.02 8.82 -30.65
CA LYS A 495 21.12 8.05 -30.04
C LYS A 495 20.54 7.11 -28.98
N HIS A 496 20.95 5.84 -29.04
CA HIS A 496 20.58 4.74 -28.14
C HIS A 496 21.05 4.96 -26.71
#